data_b7bc16da7f4aa87512a8cf7e91ee8e27
#
_entry.id   b7bc16da7f4aa87512a8cf7e91ee8e27
#
_cell.length_a   1.000
_cell.length_b   1.000
_cell.length_c   1.000
_cell.angle_alpha   90.00
_cell.angle_beta   90.00
_cell.angle_gamma   90.00
#
_symmetry.space_group_name_H-M   'P 1'
#
loop_
_entity.id
_entity.type
_entity.pdbx_description
1 polymer ?
#
loop_
_entity_poly.entity_id
_entity_poly.type
_entity_poly.pdbx_seq_one_letter_code
_entity_poly.pdbx_strand_id
1 'polypeptide(L)'
;IENLIYKKDTEITKTKKSDLFEQDSLPPLPYDYLNTFYPIEKYLGKTFLGKKTAAYHSSIGCPFTCSFCAVVPIYEARWKGKSAVNVFNDLMHLKSKYGINAVEFHDNNFFVSEKRVVEFSNLIKDQNIIWWGEGRIDTIDKYKDESLALMREAGCKMIFFGAETGNDEILKQMDKGGTQTG
;
A
#
# COMPACT_ATOMS: atom_id res chain seq x y z
N ILE A 1 -11.00 25.74 -2.92
CA ILE A 1 -10.25 24.52 -2.59
C ILE A 1 -11.13 23.34 -2.96
N GLU A 2 -10.60 22.39 -3.71
CA GLU A 2 -11.31 21.14 -4.06
C GLU A 2 -11.26 20.14 -2.89
N ASN A 3 -12.06 19.07 -2.96
CA ASN A 3 -12.14 18.00 -1.96
C ASN A 3 -12.53 18.45 -0.54
N LEU A 4 -13.26 19.54 -0.41
CA LEU A 4 -13.77 19.98 0.89
C LEU A 4 -15.24 19.60 1.08
N ILE A 5 -15.55 19.15 2.29
CA ILE A 5 -16.91 19.06 2.80
C ILE A 5 -16.93 19.91 4.06
N TYR A 6 -17.75 20.93 4.10
CA TYR A 6 -17.86 21.81 5.25
C TYR A 6 -19.29 22.23 5.50
N LYS A 7 -19.59 22.58 6.72
CA LYS A 7 -20.88 23.14 7.12
C LYS A 7 -20.80 24.67 7.04
N LYS A 8 -21.71 25.27 6.29
CA LYS A 8 -21.94 26.70 6.29
C LYS A 8 -23.36 26.94 6.80
N ASP A 9 -23.49 27.59 7.93
CA ASP A 9 -24.73 27.76 8.67
C ASP A 9 -25.37 26.39 9.00
N THR A 10 -26.49 26.05 8.36
CA THR A 10 -27.20 24.78 8.53
C THR A 10 -26.96 23.81 7.36
N GLU A 11 -26.32 24.25 6.29
CA GLU A 11 -26.17 23.49 5.06
C GLU A 11 -24.77 22.82 4.95
N ILE A 12 -24.77 21.60 4.40
CA ILE A 12 -23.52 20.91 4.06
C ILE A 12 -23.15 21.23 2.62
N THR A 13 -22.04 21.91 2.45
CA THR A 13 -21.47 22.25 1.14
C THR A 13 -20.36 21.26 0.79
N LYS A 14 -20.39 20.75 -0.45
CA LYS A 14 -19.34 19.90 -1.02
C LYS A 14 -18.72 20.64 -2.21
N THR A 15 -17.40 20.78 -2.21
CA THR A 15 -16.67 21.32 -3.36
C THR A 15 -16.41 20.24 -4.39
N LYS A 16 -15.94 20.64 -5.57
CA LYS A 16 -15.58 19.72 -6.65
C LYS A 16 -14.51 18.72 -6.14
N LYS A 17 -14.67 17.45 -6.52
CA LYS A 17 -13.66 16.42 -6.29
C LYS A 17 -12.56 16.54 -7.34
N SER A 18 -11.32 16.58 -6.90
CA SER A 18 -10.16 16.57 -7.79
C SER A 18 -9.71 15.15 -8.14
N ASP A 19 -8.86 15.03 -9.14
CA ASP A 19 -8.15 13.79 -9.42
C ASP A 19 -7.12 13.46 -8.32
N LEU A 20 -6.71 12.20 -8.28
CA LEU A 20 -5.62 11.79 -7.39
C LEU A 20 -4.30 12.42 -7.86
N PHE A 21 -3.56 12.99 -6.92
CA PHE A 21 -2.24 13.53 -7.19
C PHE A 21 -1.26 12.43 -7.61
N GLU A 22 -0.36 12.77 -8.54
CA GLU A 22 0.79 11.92 -8.83
C GLU A 22 1.67 11.81 -7.59
N GLN A 23 1.82 10.59 -7.08
CA GLN A 23 2.48 10.36 -5.79
C GLN A 23 3.96 10.76 -5.82
N ASP A 24 4.62 10.65 -6.96
CA ASP A 24 6.01 11.03 -7.14
C ASP A 24 6.23 12.55 -7.25
N SER A 25 5.16 13.33 -7.47
CA SER A 25 5.23 14.80 -7.45
C SER A 25 5.16 15.39 -6.04
N LEU A 26 4.81 14.58 -5.05
CA LEU A 26 4.77 15.01 -3.67
C LEU A 26 6.19 15.12 -3.10
N PRO A 27 6.46 16.10 -2.23
CA PRO A 27 7.75 16.19 -1.56
C PRO A 27 8.00 14.92 -0.72
N PRO A 28 9.27 14.61 -0.43
CA PRO A 28 9.60 13.55 0.52
C PRO A 28 8.89 13.75 1.86
N LEU A 29 8.52 12.65 2.51
CA LEU A 29 7.90 12.73 3.83
C LEU A 29 8.86 13.39 4.83
N PRO A 30 8.40 14.42 5.58
CA PRO A 30 9.27 15.24 6.41
C PRO A 30 9.58 14.57 7.77
N TYR A 31 10.08 13.34 7.74
CA TYR A 31 10.36 12.53 8.95
C TYR A 31 11.26 13.28 9.94
N ASP A 32 12.27 14.00 9.44
CA ASP A 32 13.20 14.71 10.29
C ASP A 32 12.53 15.86 11.04
N TYR A 33 11.65 16.59 10.36
CA TYR A 33 10.86 17.64 10.99
C TYR A 33 9.86 17.05 11.98
N LEU A 34 9.16 15.98 11.61
CA LEU A 34 8.22 15.29 12.50
C LEU A 34 8.93 14.76 13.75
N ASN A 35 10.16 14.25 13.61
CA ASN A 35 10.93 13.70 14.71
C ASN A 35 11.26 14.73 15.79
N THR A 36 11.24 16.03 15.49
CA THR A 36 11.45 17.10 16.49
C THR A 36 10.30 17.19 17.50
N PHE A 37 9.08 16.82 17.10
CA PHE A 37 7.88 16.86 17.95
C PHE A 37 7.43 15.48 18.38
N TYR A 38 7.59 14.49 17.50
CA TYR A 38 7.13 13.12 17.67
C TYR A 38 8.28 12.18 17.36
N PRO A 39 9.05 11.73 18.37
CA PRO A 39 10.19 10.84 18.14
C PRO A 39 9.79 9.60 17.34
N ILE A 40 10.26 9.50 16.10
CA ILE A 40 9.89 8.44 15.16
C ILE A 40 10.14 7.04 15.74
N GLU A 41 11.19 6.88 16.52
CA GLU A 41 11.52 5.60 17.15
C GLU A 41 10.42 5.04 18.06
N LYS A 42 9.55 5.89 18.63
CA LYS A 42 8.41 5.46 19.43
C LYS A 42 7.28 4.83 18.61
N TYR A 43 7.29 5.08 17.29
CA TYR A 43 6.32 4.54 16.33
C TYR A 43 6.84 3.32 15.58
N LEU A 44 8.10 2.94 15.81
CA LEU A 44 8.69 1.73 15.25
C LEU A 44 8.42 0.55 16.18
N GLY A 45 7.44 -0.27 15.82
CA GLY A 45 7.03 -1.42 16.61
C GLY A 45 7.93 -2.64 16.45
N LYS A 46 7.96 -3.51 17.46
CA LYS A 46 8.43 -4.88 17.31
C LYS A 46 7.27 -5.72 16.79
N THR A 47 7.43 -6.32 15.63
CA THR A 47 6.45 -7.25 15.05
C THR A 47 7.07 -8.62 14.85
N PHE A 48 6.32 -9.57 14.28
CA PHE A 48 6.86 -10.88 13.89
C PHE A 48 7.90 -10.78 12.75
N LEU A 49 7.89 -9.67 12.00
CA LEU A 49 8.87 -9.41 10.93
C LEU A 49 10.22 -8.95 11.46
N GLY A 50 10.21 -8.05 12.43
CA GLY A 50 11.45 -7.42 12.86
C GLY A 50 11.37 -6.67 14.18
N LYS A 51 12.52 -6.20 14.64
CA LYS A 51 12.64 -5.47 15.91
C LYS A 51 12.22 -4.00 15.80
N LYS A 52 12.41 -3.40 14.62
CA LYS A 52 12.04 -2.03 14.29
C LYS A 52 11.26 -2.03 12.96
N THR A 53 9.95 -2.17 13.06
CA THR A 53 9.04 -2.23 11.91
C THR A 53 8.39 -0.89 11.68
N ALA A 54 8.46 -0.39 10.45
CA ALA A 54 7.76 0.81 10.02
C ALA A 54 6.45 0.44 9.33
N ALA A 55 5.36 1.11 9.69
CA ALA A 55 4.15 1.13 8.87
C ALA A 55 4.34 2.17 7.74
N TYR A 56 4.03 1.79 6.51
CA TYR A 56 4.26 2.63 5.35
C TYR A 56 3.13 2.49 4.33
N HIS A 57 2.74 3.61 3.72
CA HIS A 57 1.82 3.66 2.60
C HIS A 57 2.56 4.09 1.34
N SER A 58 2.56 3.26 0.33
CA SER A 58 3.24 3.53 -0.94
C SER A 58 2.30 3.92 -2.07
N SER A 59 1.00 3.84 -1.83
CA SER A 59 -0.04 4.19 -2.80
C SER A 59 -1.31 4.66 -2.13
N ILE A 60 -2.19 5.30 -2.90
CA ILE A 60 -3.53 5.68 -2.46
C ILE A 60 -4.59 5.08 -3.38
N GLY A 61 -5.74 4.72 -2.78
CA GLY A 61 -6.86 4.13 -3.49
C GLY A 61 -6.68 2.67 -3.85
N CYS A 62 -7.62 2.15 -4.64
CA CYS A 62 -7.63 0.78 -5.14
C CYS A 62 -8.43 0.78 -6.45
N PRO A 63 -7.96 0.10 -7.53
CA PRO A 63 -8.62 0.15 -8.82
C PRO A 63 -9.80 -0.81 -8.95
N PHE A 64 -10.17 -1.50 -7.88
CA PHE A 64 -11.25 -2.49 -7.87
C PHE A 64 -12.55 -1.94 -7.31
N THR A 65 -13.67 -2.57 -7.66
CA THR A 65 -15.05 -2.10 -7.42
C THR A 65 -15.83 -2.93 -6.41
N CYS A 66 -15.12 -3.67 -5.52
CA CYS A 66 -15.76 -4.56 -4.54
C CYS A 66 -16.92 -3.86 -3.81
N SER A 67 -18.14 -4.41 -3.90
CA SER A 67 -19.39 -3.76 -3.47
C SER A 67 -19.48 -3.47 -1.97
N PHE A 68 -18.73 -4.21 -1.16
CA PHE A 68 -18.70 -4.05 0.30
C PHE A 68 -17.61 -3.08 0.80
N CYS A 69 -16.70 -2.65 -0.10
CA CYS A 69 -15.48 -1.96 0.31
C CYS A 69 -15.69 -0.45 0.43
N ALA A 70 -15.38 0.12 1.60
CA ALA A 70 -15.46 1.55 1.86
C ALA A 70 -14.46 2.39 1.03
N VAL A 71 -13.42 1.77 0.48
CA VAL A 71 -12.42 2.44 -0.37
C VAL A 71 -13.03 2.86 -1.72
N VAL A 72 -14.00 2.09 -2.25
CA VAL A 72 -14.64 2.36 -3.54
C VAL A 72 -15.31 3.73 -3.59
N PRO A 73 -16.24 4.11 -2.68
CA PRO A 73 -16.88 5.43 -2.73
C PRO A 73 -15.91 6.58 -2.42
N ILE A 74 -14.77 6.32 -1.77
CA ILE A 74 -13.76 7.35 -1.47
C ILE A 74 -12.91 7.63 -2.71
N TYR A 75 -12.39 6.61 -3.37
CA TYR A 75 -11.43 6.73 -4.47
C TYR A 75 -11.99 6.45 -5.85
N GLU A 76 -13.25 5.95 -5.95
CA GLU A 76 -13.96 5.70 -7.23
C GLU A 76 -13.17 4.78 -8.16
N ALA A 77 -12.68 3.67 -7.63
CA ALA A 77 -11.84 2.71 -8.32
C ALA A 77 -10.59 3.34 -8.97
N ARG A 78 -10.06 4.42 -8.38
CA ARG A 78 -8.81 5.06 -8.81
C ARG A 78 -7.67 4.63 -7.91
N TRP A 79 -6.49 4.53 -8.47
CA TRP A 79 -5.26 4.18 -7.78
C TRP A 79 -4.09 4.99 -8.30
N LYS A 80 -3.23 5.44 -7.40
CA LYS A 80 -1.96 6.09 -7.71
C LYS A 80 -0.90 5.60 -6.72
N GLY A 81 0.19 5.03 -7.24
CA GLY A 81 1.33 4.57 -6.45
C GLY A 81 2.56 5.44 -6.66
N LYS A 82 3.38 5.56 -5.64
CA LYS A 82 4.76 6.02 -5.79
C LYS A 82 5.52 5.04 -6.68
N SER A 83 6.51 5.53 -7.43
CA SER A 83 7.45 4.67 -8.13
C SER A 83 8.24 3.78 -7.16
N ALA A 84 8.71 2.66 -7.65
CA ALA A 84 9.56 1.74 -6.88
C ALA A 84 10.80 2.45 -6.31
N VAL A 85 11.39 3.36 -7.09
CA VAL A 85 12.57 4.14 -6.69
C VAL A 85 12.25 5.07 -5.51
N ASN A 86 11.12 5.78 -5.55
CA ASN A 86 10.76 6.69 -4.46
C ASN A 86 10.38 5.93 -3.19
N VAL A 87 9.69 4.79 -3.31
CA VAL A 87 9.46 3.90 -2.16
C VAL A 87 10.78 3.42 -1.56
N PHE A 88 11.70 2.96 -2.40
CA PHE A 88 13.03 2.53 -1.97
C PHE A 88 13.78 3.65 -1.24
N ASN A 89 13.81 4.85 -1.79
CA ASN A 89 14.51 6.00 -1.18
C ASN A 89 13.94 6.36 0.20
N ASP A 90 12.61 6.38 0.33
CA ASP A 90 11.96 6.63 1.62
C ASP A 90 12.35 5.57 2.67
N LEU A 91 12.37 4.29 2.28
CA LEU A 91 12.76 3.21 3.18
C LEU A 91 14.24 3.24 3.53
N MET A 92 15.12 3.62 2.59
CA MET A 92 16.55 3.76 2.87
C MET A 92 16.81 4.94 3.82
N HIS A 93 16.05 6.03 3.70
CA HIS A 93 16.10 7.12 4.67
C HIS A 93 15.70 6.64 6.07
N LEU A 94 14.57 5.95 6.19
CA LEU A 94 14.12 5.38 7.47
C LEU A 94 15.11 4.35 8.05
N LYS A 95 15.71 3.52 7.20
CA LYS A 95 16.72 2.55 7.61
C LYS A 95 17.98 3.22 8.13
N SER A 96 18.55 4.16 7.36
CA SER A 96 19.80 4.82 7.71
C SER A 96 19.66 5.66 8.98
N LYS A 97 18.54 6.33 9.17
CA LYS A 97 18.33 7.27 10.26
C LYS A 97 17.75 6.65 11.52
N TYR A 98 16.79 5.73 11.37
CA TYR A 98 16.05 5.15 12.50
C TYR A 98 16.27 3.65 12.67
N GLY A 99 17.01 3.03 11.76
CA GLY A 99 17.43 1.62 11.87
C GLY A 99 16.30 0.63 11.67
N ILE A 100 15.31 0.93 10.80
CA ILE A 100 14.26 -0.04 10.49
C ILE A 100 14.85 -1.28 9.85
N ASN A 101 14.29 -2.44 10.16
CA ASN A 101 14.64 -3.72 9.56
C ASN A 101 13.43 -4.50 9.04
N ALA A 102 12.24 -3.92 9.16
CA ALA A 102 11.02 -4.46 8.60
C ALA A 102 10.04 -3.34 8.18
N VAL A 103 9.17 -3.64 7.22
CA VAL A 103 8.13 -2.74 6.71
C VAL A 103 6.81 -3.47 6.54
N GLU A 104 5.74 -2.84 6.98
CA GLU A 104 4.36 -3.22 6.75
C GLU A 104 3.75 -2.24 5.76
N PHE A 105 3.46 -2.71 4.53
CA PHE A 105 2.77 -1.89 3.54
C PHE A 105 1.26 -1.95 3.78
N HIS A 106 0.73 -0.86 4.32
CA HIS A 106 -0.71 -0.69 4.58
C HIS A 106 -1.46 -0.04 3.41
N ASP A 107 -0.99 -0.28 2.20
CA ASP A 107 -1.70 0.09 0.97
C ASP A 107 -3.02 -0.70 0.89
N ASN A 108 -4.10 -0.09 0.41
CA ASN A 108 -5.35 -0.82 0.17
C ASN A 108 -5.16 -2.01 -0.79
N ASN A 109 -4.15 -1.97 -1.63
CA ASN A 109 -3.60 -3.07 -2.42
C ASN A 109 -2.20 -2.68 -2.91
N PHE A 110 -1.17 -3.24 -2.31
CA PHE A 110 0.23 -3.00 -2.70
C PHE A 110 0.57 -3.58 -4.07
N PHE A 111 -0.08 -4.69 -4.41
CA PHE A 111 0.25 -5.53 -5.56
C PHE A 111 -0.53 -5.19 -6.84
N VAL A 112 -1.04 -3.97 -6.99
CA VAL A 112 -1.79 -3.54 -8.20
C VAL A 112 -0.95 -3.66 -9.47
N SER A 113 0.35 -3.42 -9.41
CA SER A 113 1.26 -3.42 -10.56
C SER A 113 2.43 -4.36 -10.34
N GLU A 114 2.43 -5.51 -11.03
CA GLU A 114 3.55 -6.48 -11.01
C GLU A 114 4.87 -5.80 -11.36
N LYS A 115 4.89 -4.99 -12.43
CA LYS A 115 6.09 -4.25 -12.85
C LYS A 115 6.68 -3.43 -11.70
N ARG A 116 5.85 -2.67 -10.98
CA ARG A 116 6.28 -1.84 -9.85
C ARG A 116 6.84 -2.69 -8.71
N VAL A 117 6.19 -3.82 -8.41
CA VAL A 117 6.62 -4.74 -7.35
C VAL A 117 7.95 -5.41 -7.71
N VAL A 118 8.13 -5.81 -8.96
CA VAL A 118 9.40 -6.37 -9.47
C VAL A 118 10.53 -5.33 -9.40
N GLU A 119 10.28 -4.09 -9.83
CA GLU A 119 11.25 -3.00 -9.72
C GLU A 119 11.64 -2.74 -8.26
N PHE A 120 10.66 -2.67 -7.36
CA PHE A 120 10.90 -2.51 -5.93
C PHE A 120 11.69 -3.68 -5.35
N SER A 121 11.33 -4.91 -5.68
CA SER A 121 12.03 -6.12 -5.23
C SER A 121 13.49 -6.13 -5.63
N ASN A 122 13.81 -5.74 -6.87
CA ASN A 122 15.19 -5.62 -7.34
C ASN A 122 16.01 -4.58 -6.54
N LEU A 123 15.38 -3.48 -6.14
CA LEU A 123 16.05 -2.43 -5.36
C LEU A 123 16.28 -2.85 -3.90
N ILE A 124 15.32 -3.55 -3.29
CA ILE A 124 15.33 -3.82 -1.85
C ILE A 124 16.03 -5.13 -1.45
N LYS A 125 16.24 -6.08 -2.36
CA LYS A 125 16.69 -7.46 -2.07
C LYS A 125 17.96 -7.54 -1.23
N ASP A 126 18.91 -6.64 -1.43
CA ASP A 126 20.19 -6.66 -0.73
C ASP A 126 20.21 -5.75 0.51
N GLN A 127 19.05 -5.24 0.90
CA GLN A 127 18.95 -4.27 1.99
C GLN A 127 18.65 -4.88 3.36
N ASN A 128 18.53 -6.19 3.49
CA ASN A 128 18.17 -6.84 4.76
C ASN A 128 16.92 -6.20 5.42
N ILE A 129 15.92 -5.86 4.62
CA ILE A 129 14.61 -5.42 5.07
C ILE A 129 13.59 -6.51 4.76
N ILE A 130 12.87 -6.94 5.77
CA ILE A 130 11.73 -7.86 5.63
C ILE A 130 10.46 -7.03 5.46
N TRP A 131 9.55 -7.49 4.60
CA TRP A 131 8.32 -6.76 4.34
C TRP A 131 7.13 -7.67 4.06
N TRP A 132 5.94 -7.12 4.20
CA TRP A 132 4.67 -7.68 3.76
C TRP A 132 3.75 -6.58 3.25
N GLY A 133 2.69 -6.96 2.54
CA GLY A 133 1.67 -6.03 2.07
C GLY A 133 0.32 -6.70 1.90
N GLU A 134 -0.71 -5.88 1.73
CA GLU A 134 -2.07 -6.32 1.46
C GLU A 134 -2.27 -6.50 -0.06
N GLY A 135 -2.97 -7.56 -0.43
CA GLY A 135 -3.19 -7.90 -1.83
C GLY A 135 -4.49 -8.65 -2.09
N ARG A 136 -4.77 -8.84 -3.35
CA ARG A 136 -5.89 -9.65 -3.85
C ARG A 136 -5.36 -10.96 -4.44
N ILE A 137 -6.04 -12.06 -4.19
CA ILE A 137 -5.69 -13.37 -4.72
C ILE A 137 -5.66 -13.33 -6.24
N ASP A 138 -6.74 -12.85 -6.89
CA ASP A 138 -6.88 -12.74 -8.34
C ASP A 138 -5.88 -11.81 -9.03
N THR A 139 -5.20 -10.97 -8.27
CA THR A 139 -4.11 -10.13 -8.77
C THR A 139 -2.78 -10.89 -8.73
N ILE A 140 -2.48 -11.52 -7.61
CA ILE A 140 -1.22 -12.26 -7.42
C ILE A 140 -1.19 -13.53 -8.26
N ASP A 141 -2.33 -14.19 -8.46
CA ASP A 141 -2.45 -15.38 -9.32
C ASP A 141 -2.00 -15.11 -10.77
N LYS A 142 -2.07 -13.87 -11.22
CA LYS A 142 -1.61 -13.46 -12.57
C LYS A 142 -0.13 -13.10 -12.63
N TYR A 143 0.56 -13.05 -11.49
CA TYR A 143 1.99 -12.75 -11.47
C TYR A 143 2.79 -13.93 -12.02
N LYS A 144 3.89 -13.63 -12.67
CA LYS A 144 4.82 -14.66 -13.12
C LYS A 144 5.55 -15.31 -11.95
N ASP A 145 5.86 -16.60 -12.08
CA ASP A 145 6.59 -17.35 -11.05
C ASP A 145 7.93 -16.69 -10.70
N GLU A 146 8.62 -16.14 -11.71
CA GLU A 146 9.89 -15.43 -11.49
C GLU A 146 9.71 -14.15 -10.66
N SER A 147 8.55 -13.46 -10.80
CA SER A 147 8.23 -12.28 -10.00
C SER A 147 7.96 -12.67 -8.55
N LEU A 148 7.25 -13.77 -8.32
CA LEU A 148 6.98 -14.29 -6.98
C LEU A 148 8.27 -14.76 -6.29
N ALA A 149 9.15 -15.47 -7.04
CA ALA A 149 10.45 -15.89 -6.54
C ALA A 149 11.32 -14.68 -6.14
N LEU A 150 11.39 -13.67 -7.00
CA LEU A 150 12.11 -12.44 -6.73
C LEU A 150 11.58 -11.70 -5.48
N MET A 151 10.26 -11.59 -5.33
CA MET A 151 9.64 -10.99 -4.14
C MET A 151 10.10 -11.71 -2.87
N ARG A 152 10.09 -13.05 -2.87
CA ARG A 152 10.54 -13.86 -1.75
C ARG A 152 12.02 -13.62 -1.42
N GLU A 153 12.88 -13.60 -2.43
CA GLU A 153 14.31 -13.30 -2.30
C GLU A 153 14.54 -11.89 -1.75
N ALA A 154 13.71 -10.93 -2.20
CA ALA A 154 13.75 -9.54 -1.78
C ALA A 154 13.19 -9.27 -0.38
N GLY A 155 12.84 -10.32 0.38
CA GLY A 155 12.41 -10.18 1.77
C GLY A 155 10.91 -10.11 1.99
N CYS A 156 10.06 -10.35 0.98
CA CYS A 156 8.64 -10.55 1.17
C CYS A 156 8.40 -11.83 1.98
N LYS A 157 7.83 -11.70 3.17
CA LYS A 157 7.59 -12.85 4.07
C LYS A 157 6.12 -13.23 4.17
N MET A 158 5.25 -12.32 3.82
CA MET A 158 3.80 -12.54 3.88
C MET A 158 3.08 -11.66 2.87
N ILE A 159 1.97 -12.16 2.36
CA ILE A 159 0.96 -11.36 1.68
C ILE A 159 -0.35 -11.57 2.45
N PHE A 160 -0.98 -10.49 2.87
CA PHE A 160 -2.28 -10.56 3.51
C PHE A 160 -3.37 -10.47 2.43
N PHE A 161 -4.17 -11.53 2.34
CA PHE A 161 -5.23 -11.63 1.34
C PHE A 161 -6.61 -11.49 1.95
N GLY A 162 -7.46 -10.66 1.33
CA GLY A 162 -8.89 -10.73 1.55
C GLY A 162 -9.49 -11.86 0.72
N ALA A 163 -9.67 -13.05 1.27
CA ALA A 163 -10.33 -14.16 0.59
C ALA A 163 -11.86 -14.03 0.59
N GLU A 164 -12.42 -13.42 1.63
CA GLU A 164 -13.83 -13.14 1.91
C GLU A 164 -14.68 -14.42 2.02
N THR A 165 -14.73 -15.22 0.97
CA THR A 165 -15.54 -16.44 0.91
C THR A 165 -14.94 -17.45 -0.10
N GLY A 166 -15.21 -18.74 0.11
CA GLY A 166 -14.94 -19.80 -0.86
C GLY A 166 -16.12 -20.11 -1.79
N ASN A 167 -17.09 -19.21 -1.93
CA ASN A 167 -18.25 -19.41 -2.79
C ASN A 167 -18.21 -18.42 -3.95
N ASP A 168 -18.15 -18.92 -5.19
CA ASP A 168 -18.03 -18.10 -6.40
C ASP A 168 -19.25 -17.20 -6.66
N GLU A 169 -20.45 -17.62 -6.31
CA GLU A 169 -21.64 -16.79 -6.46
C GLU A 169 -21.61 -15.61 -5.51
N ILE A 170 -21.13 -15.81 -4.28
CA ILE A 170 -20.96 -14.73 -3.30
C ILE A 170 -19.84 -13.79 -3.75
N LEU A 171 -18.71 -14.30 -4.25
CA LEU A 171 -17.64 -13.46 -4.81
C LEU A 171 -18.15 -12.58 -5.95
N LYS A 172 -18.99 -13.15 -6.82
CA LYS A 172 -19.63 -12.41 -7.92
C LYS A 172 -20.60 -11.32 -7.39
N GLN A 173 -21.41 -11.62 -6.38
CA GLN A 173 -22.29 -10.63 -5.76
C GLN A 173 -21.52 -9.51 -5.06
N MET A 174 -20.34 -9.83 -4.53
CA MET A 174 -19.41 -8.85 -3.93
C MET A 174 -18.64 -8.03 -4.96
N ASP A 175 -18.82 -8.28 -6.26
CA ASP A 175 -17.98 -7.70 -7.32
C ASP A 175 -16.47 -7.86 -7.01
N LYS A 176 -16.13 -9.01 -6.44
CA LYS A 176 -14.75 -9.38 -6.13
C LYS A 176 -14.32 -10.49 -7.08
N GLY A 177 -13.36 -10.16 -7.96
CA GLY A 177 -12.80 -11.14 -8.88
C GLY A 177 -12.17 -12.34 -8.15
N GLY A 178 -12.00 -13.43 -8.87
CA GLY A 178 -11.49 -14.69 -8.35
C GLY A 178 -12.57 -15.79 -8.39
N THR A 179 -12.10 -17.02 -8.36
CA THR A 179 -12.92 -18.24 -8.27
C THR A 179 -12.28 -19.16 -7.22
N GLN A 180 -12.99 -20.24 -6.83
CA GLN A 180 -12.42 -21.25 -5.92
C GLN A 180 -11.18 -21.96 -6.48
N THR A 181 -11.00 -21.93 -7.78
CA THR A 181 -9.94 -22.65 -8.50
C THR A 181 -8.78 -21.76 -8.96
N GLY A 182 -8.79 -20.46 -8.65
CA GLY A 182 -7.71 -19.54 -9.03
C GLY A 182 -8.04 -18.10 -8.78
#